data_6663aa5f4c4f7e9566685ba5adf4a393
#
_entry.id   6663aa5f4c4f7e9566685ba5adf4a393
#
_cell.length_a   1.000
_cell.length_b   1.000
_cell.length_c   1.000
_cell.angle_alpha   90.00
_cell.angle_beta   90.00
_cell.angle_gamma   90.00
#
_symmetry.space_group_name_H-M   'P 1'
#
loop_
_entity.id
_entity.type
_entity.pdbx_description
1 polymer ?
#
loop_
_entity_poly.entity_id
_entity_poly.type
_entity_poly.pdbx_seq_one_letter_code
_entity_poly.pdbx_strand_id
1 'polypeptide(L)'
;LNLYKLRSKIEILNLSNEFVVASISKEKFLGLKNTKNEEGYTIKFRQDPIFLDPRSSKLGARLIINLEKLYLSIKKLNLKPEDPIKYYELSHKLGIPQIGCEKLKDKIFGIECNFEELNGIDFKKGCYVGQENTARIKLKNKISKRLLPFKVIDGKIKINEDIYFENE
;
A
#
# COMPACT_ATOMS: atom_id res chain seq x y z
N LEU A 1 17.18 7.33 -5.34
CA LEU A 1 17.85 6.01 -5.28
C LEU A 1 19.31 6.12 -5.75
N ASN A 2 19.61 6.86 -6.82
CA ASN A 2 20.99 6.99 -7.34
C ASN A 2 22.00 7.49 -6.30
N LEU A 3 21.60 8.39 -5.38
CA LEU A 3 22.45 8.85 -4.29
C LEU A 3 22.91 7.73 -3.34
N TYR A 4 22.11 6.67 -3.22
CA TYR A 4 22.39 5.52 -2.33
C TYR A 4 23.05 4.35 -3.05
N LYS A 5 23.27 4.44 -4.36
CA LYS A 5 23.97 3.41 -5.14
C LYS A 5 25.44 3.28 -4.70
N LEU A 6 26.07 4.43 -4.36
CA LEU A 6 27.47 4.50 -3.94
C LEU A 6 28.39 3.68 -4.88
N ARG A 7 29.14 2.74 -4.31
CA ARG A 7 30.07 1.85 -5.04
C ARG A 7 29.47 0.52 -5.47
N SER A 8 28.16 0.33 -5.24
CA SER A 8 27.48 -0.92 -5.60
C SER A 8 27.41 -1.08 -7.12
N LYS A 9 27.72 -2.27 -7.60
CA LYS A 9 27.60 -2.64 -9.03
C LYS A 9 26.16 -3.02 -9.34
N ILE A 10 25.26 -2.03 -9.29
CA ILE A 10 23.85 -2.20 -9.58
C ILE A 10 23.41 -1.20 -10.66
N GLU A 11 22.39 -1.58 -11.41
CA GLU A 11 21.67 -0.72 -12.33
C GLU A 11 20.30 -0.37 -11.77
N ILE A 12 19.88 0.88 -11.94
CA ILE A 12 18.57 1.37 -11.51
C ILE A 12 17.85 1.90 -12.73
N LEU A 13 16.83 1.15 -13.18
CA LEU A 13 16.03 1.49 -14.36
C LEU A 13 14.65 2.00 -13.94
N ASN A 14 14.17 3.02 -14.63
CA ASN A 14 12.78 3.46 -14.55
C ASN A 14 11.98 2.79 -15.66
N LEU A 15 11.11 1.86 -15.30
CA LEU A 15 10.27 1.10 -16.23
C LEU A 15 8.82 1.59 -16.27
N SER A 16 8.53 2.78 -15.76
CA SER A 16 7.17 3.32 -15.67
C SER A 16 6.47 3.50 -17.03
N ASN A 17 7.24 3.61 -18.10
CA ASN A 17 6.70 3.71 -19.48
C ASN A 17 6.34 2.34 -20.07
N GLU A 18 6.83 1.26 -19.49
CA GLU A 18 6.65 -0.10 -20.03
C GLU A 18 5.71 -0.93 -19.17
N PHE A 19 5.72 -0.69 -17.84
CA PHE A 19 4.98 -1.46 -16.88
C PHE A 19 3.95 -0.63 -16.14
N VAL A 20 2.84 -1.28 -15.83
CA VAL A 20 1.77 -0.72 -15.01
C VAL A 20 1.47 -1.64 -13.83
N VAL A 21 0.92 -1.06 -12.78
CA VAL A 21 0.41 -1.80 -11.62
C VAL A 21 -1.11 -1.82 -11.73
N ALA A 22 -1.68 -3.01 -11.88
CA ALA A 22 -3.12 -3.23 -11.84
C ALA A 22 -3.52 -3.89 -10.52
N SER A 23 -4.71 -3.60 -10.03
CA SER A 23 -5.31 -4.28 -8.88
C SER A 23 -6.47 -5.16 -9.33
N ILE A 24 -6.58 -6.36 -8.76
CA ILE A 24 -7.72 -7.26 -8.96
C ILE A 24 -8.28 -7.70 -7.60
N SER A 25 -9.54 -8.13 -7.58
CA SER A 25 -10.15 -8.59 -6.35
C SER A 25 -9.45 -9.84 -5.80
N LYS A 26 -9.54 -10.03 -4.48
CA LYS A 26 -8.99 -11.19 -3.77
C LYS A 26 -9.55 -12.51 -4.33
N GLU A 27 -10.85 -12.56 -4.62
CA GLU A 27 -11.54 -13.74 -5.15
C GLU A 27 -10.97 -14.13 -6.51
N LYS A 28 -10.71 -13.15 -7.38
CA LYS A 28 -10.09 -13.39 -8.70
C LYS A 28 -8.66 -13.90 -8.56
N PHE A 29 -7.89 -13.38 -7.60
CA PHE A 29 -6.55 -13.90 -7.31
C PHE A 29 -6.60 -15.34 -6.82
N LEU A 30 -7.45 -15.63 -5.83
CA LEU A 30 -7.58 -16.98 -5.25
C LEU A 30 -8.16 -18.01 -6.23
N GLY A 31 -8.85 -17.57 -7.30
CA GLY A 31 -9.28 -18.42 -8.40
C GLY A 31 -8.16 -18.83 -9.37
N LEU A 32 -6.93 -18.29 -9.24
CA LEU A 32 -5.78 -18.71 -10.02
C LEU A 32 -5.16 -19.99 -9.43
N LYS A 33 -4.40 -20.71 -10.27
CA LYS A 33 -3.68 -21.91 -9.81
C LYS A 33 -2.53 -21.52 -8.87
N ASN A 34 -2.27 -22.36 -7.89
CA ASN A 34 -1.15 -22.25 -6.95
C ASN A 34 -1.16 -20.96 -6.09
N THR A 35 -2.33 -20.43 -5.79
CA THR A 35 -2.49 -19.28 -4.89
C THR A 35 -2.70 -19.71 -3.45
N LYS A 36 -2.35 -18.82 -2.52
CA LYS A 36 -2.65 -18.95 -1.09
C LYS A 36 -3.27 -17.65 -0.57
N ASN A 37 -4.13 -17.77 0.42
CA ASN A 37 -4.70 -16.63 1.13
C ASN A 37 -3.72 -16.14 2.21
N GLU A 38 -2.58 -15.62 1.78
CA GLU A 38 -1.50 -15.13 2.61
C GLU A 38 -1.01 -13.80 2.05
N GLU A 39 -0.89 -12.77 2.87
CA GLU A 39 -0.45 -11.45 2.46
C GLU A 39 0.96 -11.49 1.92
N GLY A 40 1.19 -10.84 0.77
CA GLY A 40 2.48 -10.89 0.06
C GLY A 40 2.72 -12.16 -0.75
N TYR A 41 1.84 -13.19 -0.65
CA TYR A 41 2.01 -14.39 -1.44
C TYR A 41 2.00 -14.10 -2.94
N THR A 42 3.08 -14.50 -3.62
CA THR A 42 3.37 -14.12 -5.00
C THR A 42 3.40 -15.35 -5.91
N ILE A 43 2.76 -15.25 -7.05
CA ILE A 43 2.84 -16.21 -8.15
C ILE A 43 3.23 -15.52 -9.45
N LYS A 44 3.60 -16.28 -10.46
CA LYS A 44 3.80 -15.78 -11.82
C LYS A 44 2.52 -15.96 -12.63
N PHE A 45 1.99 -14.88 -13.18
CA PHE A 45 0.91 -14.89 -14.15
C PHE A 45 1.44 -14.39 -15.51
N ARG A 46 1.55 -15.30 -16.50
CA ARG A 46 2.16 -14.98 -17.81
C ARG A 46 3.56 -14.37 -17.73
N GLN A 47 4.40 -14.89 -16.82
CA GLN A 47 5.74 -14.41 -16.49
C GLN A 47 5.78 -13.11 -15.67
N ASP A 48 4.67 -12.43 -15.50
CA ASP A 48 4.58 -11.21 -14.69
C ASP A 48 4.21 -11.57 -13.25
N PRO A 49 4.75 -10.85 -12.24
CA PRO A 49 4.42 -11.12 -10.84
C PRO A 49 3.02 -10.63 -10.51
N ILE A 50 2.24 -11.49 -9.86
CA ILE A 50 0.98 -11.14 -9.23
C ILE A 50 1.03 -11.58 -7.77
N PHE A 51 0.67 -10.72 -6.85
CA PHE A 51 0.77 -10.97 -5.42
C PHE A 51 -0.40 -10.39 -4.65
N LEU A 52 -0.83 -11.11 -3.62
CA LEU A 52 -1.82 -10.61 -2.67
C LEU A 52 -1.23 -9.39 -1.93
N ASP A 53 -1.99 -8.32 -1.81
CA ASP A 53 -1.47 -7.07 -1.25
C ASP A 53 -0.91 -7.29 0.16
N PRO A 54 0.39 -7.01 0.39
CA PRO A 54 1.03 -7.28 1.67
C PRO A 54 0.54 -6.37 2.80
N ARG A 55 -0.11 -5.25 2.47
CA ARG A 55 -0.67 -4.33 3.47
C ARG A 55 -1.99 -4.83 4.04
N SER A 56 -2.80 -5.46 3.21
CA SER A 56 -4.05 -6.13 3.60
C SER A 56 -4.59 -6.95 2.43
N SER A 57 -4.88 -8.20 2.67
CA SER A 57 -5.52 -9.08 1.68
C SER A 57 -6.89 -8.58 1.21
N LYS A 58 -7.53 -7.70 1.98
CA LYS A 58 -8.81 -7.07 1.62
C LYS A 58 -8.69 -6.10 0.43
N LEU A 59 -7.48 -5.57 0.16
CA LEU A 59 -7.21 -4.77 -1.04
C LEU A 59 -7.16 -5.58 -2.33
N GLY A 60 -7.20 -6.92 -2.22
CA GLY A 60 -7.02 -7.82 -3.35
C GLY A 60 -5.56 -8.04 -3.71
N ALA A 61 -5.27 -8.32 -4.97
CA ALA A 61 -3.93 -8.58 -5.44
C ALA A 61 -3.46 -7.52 -6.44
N ARG A 62 -2.15 -7.33 -6.49
CA ARG A 62 -1.48 -6.46 -7.46
C ARG A 62 -0.79 -7.27 -8.52
N LEU A 63 -0.92 -6.84 -9.76
CA LEU A 63 -0.25 -7.37 -10.93
C LEU A 63 0.67 -6.30 -11.48
N ILE A 64 1.97 -6.57 -11.53
CA ILE A 64 2.94 -5.71 -12.23
C ILE A 64 3.12 -6.31 -13.62
N ILE A 65 2.65 -5.61 -14.63
CA ILE A 65 2.55 -6.16 -15.97
C ILE A 65 2.97 -5.14 -17.03
N ASN A 66 3.59 -5.64 -18.09
CA ASN A 66 3.84 -4.83 -19.28
C ASN A 66 2.50 -4.36 -19.89
N LEU A 67 2.44 -3.11 -20.28
CA LEU A 67 1.23 -2.46 -20.79
C LEU A 67 0.61 -3.20 -21.97
N GLU A 68 1.45 -3.70 -22.89
CA GLU A 68 0.98 -4.44 -24.08
C GLU A 68 0.29 -5.76 -23.71
N LYS A 69 0.74 -6.42 -22.63
CA LYS A 69 0.16 -7.67 -22.14
C LYS A 69 -1.11 -7.46 -21.30
N LEU A 70 -1.34 -6.24 -20.80
CA LEU A 70 -2.45 -5.94 -19.89
C LEU A 70 -3.79 -6.30 -20.52
N TYR A 71 -4.03 -5.90 -21.78
CA TYR A 71 -5.28 -6.19 -22.50
C TYR A 71 -5.56 -7.69 -22.62
N LEU A 72 -4.53 -8.50 -22.92
CA LEU A 72 -4.66 -9.96 -22.99
C LEU A 72 -4.97 -10.57 -21.62
N SER A 73 -4.45 -9.97 -20.56
CA SER A 73 -4.67 -10.43 -19.17
C SER A 73 -6.09 -10.10 -18.71
N ILE A 74 -6.61 -8.93 -19.04
CA ILE A 74 -8.00 -8.53 -18.80
C ILE A 74 -8.95 -9.54 -19.46
N LYS A 75 -8.75 -9.87 -20.75
CA LYS A 75 -9.56 -10.87 -21.45
C LYS A 75 -9.46 -12.25 -20.81
N LYS A 76 -8.24 -12.74 -20.52
CA LYS A 76 -8.03 -14.08 -19.97
C LYS A 76 -8.63 -14.27 -18.58
N LEU A 77 -8.60 -13.23 -17.75
CA LEU A 77 -9.15 -13.26 -16.39
C LEU A 77 -10.65 -12.87 -16.38
N ASN A 78 -11.24 -12.59 -17.54
CA ASN A 78 -12.61 -12.09 -17.68
C ASN A 78 -12.88 -10.92 -16.71
N LEU A 79 -12.03 -9.90 -16.78
CA LEU A 79 -12.11 -8.72 -15.95
C LEU A 79 -12.80 -7.58 -16.71
N LYS A 80 -13.47 -6.71 -15.95
CA LYS A 80 -13.94 -5.41 -16.43
C LYS A 80 -13.12 -4.33 -15.71
N PRO A 81 -12.49 -3.41 -16.47
CA PRO A 81 -11.85 -2.26 -15.85
C PRO A 81 -12.86 -1.44 -15.05
N GLU A 82 -12.47 -1.01 -13.88
CA GLU A 82 -13.27 -0.14 -13.01
C GLU A 82 -12.56 1.17 -12.77
N ASP A 83 -13.30 2.16 -12.29
CA ASP A 83 -12.72 3.44 -11.90
C ASP A 83 -11.74 3.25 -10.74
N PRO A 84 -10.50 3.74 -10.85
CA PRO A 84 -9.50 3.68 -9.79
C PRO A 84 -9.99 4.27 -8.46
N ILE A 85 -10.96 5.17 -8.47
CA ILE A 85 -11.51 5.78 -7.25
C ILE A 85 -12.03 4.73 -6.28
N LYS A 86 -12.63 3.65 -6.77
CA LYS A 86 -13.14 2.54 -5.93
C LYS A 86 -12.04 1.84 -5.14
N TYR A 87 -10.86 1.70 -5.75
CA TYR A 87 -9.70 1.15 -5.05
C TYR A 87 -9.23 2.08 -3.93
N TYR A 88 -9.22 3.38 -4.19
CA TYR A 88 -8.83 4.38 -3.17
C TYR A 88 -9.84 4.47 -2.04
N GLU A 89 -11.15 4.44 -2.34
CA GLU A 89 -12.19 4.37 -1.33
C GLU A 89 -12.05 3.14 -0.42
N LEU A 90 -11.77 1.97 -1.02
CA LEU A 90 -11.52 0.75 -0.25
C LEU A 90 -10.27 0.90 0.62
N SER A 91 -9.18 1.45 0.09
CA SER A 91 -7.96 1.66 0.87
C SER A 91 -8.19 2.60 2.05
N HIS A 92 -8.94 3.68 1.86
CA HIS A 92 -9.29 4.61 2.95
C HIS A 92 -10.16 3.94 4.02
N LYS A 93 -11.17 3.14 3.63
CA LYS A 93 -11.99 2.35 4.58
C LYS A 93 -11.16 1.38 5.42
N LEU A 94 -10.05 0.90 4.88
CA LEU A 94 -9.11 0.00 5.55
C LEU A 94 -8.04 0.74 6.36
N GLY A 95 -8.07 2.08 6.41
CA GLY A 95 -7.05 2.88 7.09
C GLY A 95 -5.69 2.87 6.41
N ILE A 96 -5.65 2.59 5.12
CA ILE A 96 -4.42 2.51 4.33
C ILE A 96 -4.19 3.86 3.64
N PRO A 97 -3.17 4.64 4.03
CA PRO A 97 -2.89 5.93 3.43
C PRO A 97 -2.41 5.77 1.99
N GLN A 98 -3.02 6.53 1.08
CA GLN A 98 -2.65 6.55 -0.33
C GLN A 98 -2.73 7.95 -0.94
N ILE A 99 -3.94 8.40 -1.33
CA ILE A 99 -4.14 9.73 -1.90
C ILE A 99 -4.03 10.79 -0.80
N GLY A 100 -3.36 11.89 -1.10
CA GLY A 100 -3.24 13.03 -0.20
C GLY A 100 -2.16 12.89 0.86
N CYS A 101 -1.42 11.75 0.87
CA CYS A 101 -0.34 11.53 1.83
C CYS A 101 0.80 12.54 1.71
N GLU A 102 0.97 13.16 0.55
CA GLU A 102 1.91 14.25 0.34
C GLU A 102 1.65 15.44 1.27
N LYS A 103 0.40 15.67 1.68
CA LYS A 103 0.02 16.72 2.65
C LYS A 103 0.48 16.40 4.08
N LEU A 104 0.80 15.14 4.35
CA LEU A 104 1.28 14.66 5.65
C LEU A 104 2.80 14.60 5.72
N LYS A 105 3.49 14.87 4.60
CA LYS A 105 4.96 14.90 4.54
C LYS A 105 5.49 15.84 5.63
N ASP A 106 6.51 15.37 6.35
CA ASP A 106 7.19 16.08 7.44
C ASP A 106 6.30 16.45 8.65
N LYS A 107 5.03 16.01 8.68
CA LYS A 107 4.08 16.26 9.77
C LYS A 107 3.85 15.06 10.70
N ILE A 108 3.99 13.85 10.16
CA ILE A 108 3.79 12.61 10.90
C ILE A 108 4.83 11.56 10.50
N PHE A 109 5.10 10.62 11.39
CA PHE A 109 6.02 9.52 11.14
C PHE A 109 5.30 8.32 10.52
N GLY A 110 6.04 7.45 9.81
CA GLY A 110 5.46 6.24 9.20
C GLY A 110 4.77 5.32 10.20
N ILE A 111 5.27 5.24 11.44
CA ILE A 111 4.62 4.47 12.50
C ILE A 111 3.25 5.05 12.91
N GLU A 112 3.09 6.37 12.81
CA GLU A 112 1.80 7.04 13.06
C GLU A 112 0.82 6.85 11.89
N CYS A 113 1.35 6.48 10.70
CA CYS A 113 0.58 6.11 9.50
C CYS A 113 0.23 4.61 9.45
N ASN A 114 0.29 3.89 10.55
CA ASN A 114 0.01 2.45 10.64
C ASN A 114 0.98 1.57 9.82
N PHE A 115 2.21 2.04 9.55
CA PHE A 115 3.16 1.29 8.70
C PHE A 115 3.59 -0.04 9.32
N GLU A 116 3.57 -0.18 10.65
CA GLU A 116 3.82 -1.46 11.30
C GLU A 116 2.69 -2.45 10.98
N GLU A 117 1.45 -2.05 11.20
CA GLU A 117 0.26 -2.86 10.98
C GLU A 117 0.05 -3.18 9.48
N LEU A 118 0.55 -2.32 8.61
CA LEU A 118 0.49 -2.48 7.16
C LEU A 118 1.74 -3.18 6.58
N ASN A 119 2.55 -3.84 7.42
CA ASN A 119 3.78 -4.52 7.01
C ASN A 119 4.79 -3.60 6.29
N GLY A 120 4.74 -2.28 6.54
CA GLY A 120 5.64 -1.28 5.98
C GLY A 120 6.93 -1.08 6.78
N ILE A 121 6.99 -1.59 8.02
CA ILE A 121 8.15 -1.52 8.90
C ILE A 121 8.42 -2.92 9.46
N ASP A 122 9.68 -3.36 9.34
CA ASP A 122 10.15 -4.58 10.00
C ASP A 122 11.16 -4.20 11.08
N PHE A 123 10.79 -4.38 12.34
CA PHE A 123 11.65 -4.12 13.50
C PHE A 123 12.70 -5.21 13.76
N LYS A 124 12.59 -6.35 13.08
CA LYS A 124 13.52 -7.49 13.24
C LYS A 124 14.66 -7.46 12.23
N LYS A 125 14.55 -6.66 11.16
CA LYS A 125 15.61 -6.54 10.17
C LYS A 125 16.78 -5.71 10.68
N GLY A 126 17.89 -5.75 9.95
CA GLY A 126 19.08 -4.92 10.22
C GLY A 126 18.82 -3.41 10.06
N CYS A 127 19.85 -2.59 10.31
CA CYS A 127 19.77 -1.14 10.31
C CYS A 127 19.33 -0.55 8.95
N TYR A 128 18.56 0.52 9.02
CA TYR A 128 18.10 1.29 7.86
C TYR A 128 18.06 2.79 8.18
N VAL A 129 18.07 3.62 7.15
CA VAL A 129 18.01 5.08 7.30
C VAL A 129 16.68 5.48 7.94
N GLY A 130 16.73 6.28 9.02
CA GLY A 130 15.56 6.71 9.79
C GLY A 130 15.08 5.74 10.88
N GLN A 131 15.76 4.62 11.07
CA GLN A 131 15.42 3.62 12.10
C GLN A 131 15.39 4.19 13.51
N GLU A 132 16.34 5.07 13.85
CA GLU A 132 16.50 5.56 15.22
C GLU A 132 15.22 6.22 15.75
N ASN A 133 14.63 7.14 15.00
CA ASN A 133 13.39 7.80 15.39
C ASN A 133 12.22 6.82 15.46
N THR A 134 12.09 5.93 14.48
CA THR A 134 11.03 4.91 14.42
C THR A 134 11.13 3.95 15.62
N ALA A 135 12.32 3.44 15.91
CA ALA A 135 12.57 2.55 17.05
C ALA A 135 12.32 3.25 18.38
N ARG A 136 12.75 4.52 18.52
CA ARG A 136 12.55 5.31 19.76
C ARG A 136 11.06 5.50 20.05
N ILE A 137 10.24 5.83 19.05
CA ILE A 137 8.79 5.99 19.21
C ILE A 137 8.17 4.67 19.65
N LYS A 138 8.56 3.56 19.01
CA LYS A 138 8.08 2.20 19.34
C LYS A 138 8.44 1.81 20.77
N LEU A 139 9.72 1.94 21.16
CA LEU A 139 10.22 1.54 22.49
C LEU A 139 9.61 2.36 23.62
N LYS A 140 9.37 3.65 23.39
CA LYS A 140 8.75 4.52 24.40
C LYS A 140 7.25 4.31 24.53
N ASN A 141 6.64 3.49 23.65
CA ASN A 141 5.19 3.26 23.55
C ASN A 141 4.37 4.57 23.54
N LYS A 142 4.95 5.64 22.95
CA LYS A 142 4.39 6.99 22.89
C LYS A 142 4.03 7.34 21.44
N ILE A 143 3.12 6.58 20.86
CA ILE A 143 2.47 7.00 19.61
C ILE A 143 1.40 8.02 20.03
N SER A 144 1.72 9.30 19.87
CA SER A 144 0.83 10.40 20.27
C SER A 144 -0.21 10.74 19.19
N LYS A 145 0.03 10.31 17.96
CA LYS A 145 -0.85 10.57 16.80
C LYS A 145 -1.04 9.28 16.04
N ARG A 146 -2.21 9.12 15.43
CA ARG A 146 -2.48 7.98 14.55
C ARG A 146 -3.43 8.37 13.43
N LEU A 147 -3.13 7.92 12.22
CA LEU A 147 -4.03 8.08 11.09
C LEU A 147 -5.15 7.05 11.19
N LEU A 148 -6.38 7.51 11.36
CA LEU A 148 -7.55 6.65 11.48
C LEU A 148 -8.57 6.98 10.37
N PRO A 149 -9.20 5.98 9.77
CA PRO A 149 -10.33 6.20 8.89
C PRO A 149 -11.57 6.52 9.73
N PHE A 150 -12.39 7.45 9.25
CA PHE A 150 -13.71 7.68 9.83
C PHE A 150 -14.75 7.83 8.72
N LYS A 151 -16.01 7.62 9.06
CA LYS A 151 -17.16 7.78 8.17
C LYS A 151 -18.05 8.88 8.70
N VAL A 152 -18.30 9.90 7.88
CA VAL A 152 -19.33 10.90 8.16
C VAL A 152 -20.69 10.24 8.01
N ILE A 153 -21.49 10.23 9.06
CA ILE A 153 -22.85 9.68 9.05
C ILE A 153 -23.83 10.80 8.72
N ASP A 154 -23.63 11.99 9.30
CA ASP A 154 -24.45 13.16 9.09
C ASP A 154 -23.58 14.43 9.12
N GLY A 155 -24.05 15.49 8.45
CA GLY A 155 -23.33 16.77 8.38
C GLY A 155 -22.24 16.82 7.31
N LYS A 156 -21.38 17.85 7.40
CA LYS A 156 -20.25 18.10 6.49
C LYS A 156 -19.01 18.41 7.32
N ILE A 157 -17.89 17.81 6.96
CA ILE A 157 -16.58 18.09 7.55
C ILE A 157 -15.80 18.99 6.60
N LYS A 158 -15.16 20.01 7.15
CA LYS A 158 -14.20 20.83 6.43
C LYS A 158 -12.80 20.26 6.58
N ILE A 159 -11.98 20.46 5.56
CA ILE A 159 -10.56 20.07 5.62
C ILE A 159 -9.87 20.90 6.71
N ASN A 160 -9.06 20.25 7.56
CA ASN A 160 -8.35 20.82 8.71
C ASN A 160 -9.27 21.29 9.87
N GLU A 161 -10.48 20.78 9.96
CA GLU A 161 -11.34 20.99 11.11
C GLU A 161 -11.03 19.93 12.18
N ASP A 162 -10.90 20.35 13.43
CA ASP A 162 -10.67 19.45 14.54
C ASP A 162 -11.95 18.63 14.83
N ILE A 163 -11.77 17.35 15.07
CA ILE A 163 -12.85 16.43 15.43
C ILE A 163 -12.58 15.97 16.85
N TYR A 164 -13.56 16.19 17.71
CA TYR A 164 -13.49 15.79 19.11
C TYR A 164 -14.30 14.50 19.33
N PHE A 165 -13.78 13.63 20.16
CA PHE A 165 -14.52 12.47 20.66
C PHE A 165 -15.31 12.92 21.91
N GLU A 166 -16.55 12.46 22.09
CA GLU A 166 -17.32 12.79 23.27
C GLU A 166 -16.54 12.40 24.54
N ASN A 167 -16.29 13.36 25.42
CA ASN A 167 -15.66 13.26 26.75
C ASN A 167 -14.12 13.33 26.81
N GLU A 168 -13.40 13.79 25.81
CA GLU A 168 -12.01 14.22 25.97
C GLU A 168 -11.77 15.64 25.46
#